data_49d805f2895d1d8cc13643a6ecb25c5b
#
_entry.id   49d805f2895d1d8cc13643a6ecb25c5b
#
_cell.length_a   1.000
_cell.length_b   1.000
_cell.length_c   1.000
_cell.angle_alpha   90.00
_cell.angle_beta   90.00
_cell.angle_gamma   90.00
#
_symmetry.space_group_name_H-M   'P 1'
#
loop_
_entity.id
_entity.type
_entity.pdbx_description
1 polymer ?
#
loop_
_entity_poly.entity_id
_entity_poly.type
_entity_poly.pdbx_seq_one_letter_code
_entity_poly.pdbx_strand_id
1 'polypeptide(L)'
;QQVSKKSKITVYFDNLRQVNQQQFSKFRQMADIEFRASDFGGDETKGNVYSSMMTGINLFLQDNVAKLTSKNSIDLESFGFPRRLSVKLRSSTNIQLKNEFKHKTAKVTITGLKKWGKVEKKVDYVKQATALVDGEGYLTYAIEPKLPDQFTVTIDFNHKNNGHSPVRNQVFQFSAEKVYRKDGDSLELDEYTKKPILDHIDITVLKTQEDTQNLLQESDIELVYSDKPKVIYLVTPPNRTEYNGIVSLFLDQLYNANYELALTNGRKCINRILHILDEFTNMPAIPHMDTKISIGLGQNILYYLWIQNLEQLYNVYGQN
;
A
#
# COMPACT_ATOMS: atom_id res chain seq x y z
N GLN A 1 -11.03 -23.28 -47.65
CA GLN A 1 -10.93 -22.99 -46.21
C GLN A 1 -9.70 -22.13 -45.98
N GLN A 2 -9.87 -20.78 -45.85
CA GLN A 2 -8.81 -19.88 -45.41
C GLN A 2 -8.56 -20.12 -43.93
N VAL A 3 -7.45 -20.75 -43.58
CA VAL A 3 -6.96 -20.83 -42.22
C VAL A 3 -6.49 -19.41 -41.84
N SER A 4 -7.30 -18.70 -41.12
CA SER A 4 -6.96 -17.39 -40.53
C SER A 4 -5.68 -17.55 -39.69
N LYS A 5 -4.55 -17.01 -40.16
CA LYS A 5 -3.31 -16.98 -39.37
C LYS A 5 -3.56 -16.13 -38.15
N LYS A 6 -3.60 -16.76 -36.96
CA LYS A 6 -3.66 -16.03 -35.67
C LYS A 6 -2.52 -15.01 -35.59
N SER A 7 -2.81 -13.82 -35.09
CA SER A 7 -1.78 -12.81 -34.88
C SER A 7 -0.77 -13.28 -33.82
N LYS A 8 0.47 -12.78 -33.86
CA LYS A 8 1.49 -13.11 -32.86
C LYS A 8 1.04 -12.75 -31.44
N ILE A 9 0.28 -11.68 -31.31
CA ILE A 9 -0.32 -11.23 -30.04
C ILE A 9 -1.36 -12.26 -29.54
N THR A 10 -2.26 -12.72 -30.39
CA THR A 10 -3.25 -13.74 -30.02
C THR A 10 -2.57 -15.01 -29.52
N VAL A 11 -1.51 -15.47 -30.25
CA VAL A 11 -0.72 -16.63 -29.79
C VAL A 11 -0.04 -16.40 -28.45
N TYR A 12 0.46 -15.18 -28.18
CA TYR A 12 1.05 -14.84 -26.89
C TYR A 12 0.02 -14.96 -25.76
N PHE A 13 -1.18 -14.39 -25.91
CA PHE A 13 -2.22 -14.46 -24.89
C PHE A 13 -2.80 -15.88 -24.74
N ASP A 14 -2.86 -16.67 -25.80
CA ASP A 14 -3.22 -18.09 -25.70
C ASP A 14 -2.19 -18.86 -24.84
N ASN A 15 -0.90 -18.60 -25.01
CA ASN A 15 0.16 -19.16 -24.18
C ASN A 15 0.10 -18.66 -22.74
N LEU A 16 -0.14 -17.36 -22.55
CA LEU A 16 -0.30 -16.75 -21.22
C LEU A 16 -1.43 -17.42 -20.43
N ARG A 17 -2.53 -17.73 -21.10
CA ARG A 17 -3.67 -18.44 -20.52
C ARG A 17 -3.30 -19.86 -20.09
N GLN A 18 -2.56 -20.60 -20.93
CA GLN A 18 -2.07 -21.94 -20.59
C GLN A 18 -1.16 -21.92 -19.36
N VAL A 19 -0.21 -20.98 -19.31
CA VAL A 19 0.67 -20.78 -18.15
C VAL A 19 -0.14 -20.43 -16.90
N ASN A 20 -1.19 -19.62 -17.04
CA ASN A 20 -2.03 -19.24 -15.91
C ASN A 20 -2.90 -20.40 -15.37
N GLN A 21 -3.23 -21.40 -16.21
CA GLN A 21 -3.89 -22.63 -15.76
C GLN A 21 -2.97 -23.51 -14.91
N GLN A 22 -1.68 -23.52 -15.21
CA GLN A 22 -0.68 -24.29 -14.45
C GLN A 22 -0.25 -23.57 -13.16
N GLN A 23 -0.04 -22.26 -13.25
CA GLN A 23 0.39 -21.42 -12.13
C GLN A 23 -0.46 -20.16 -12.12
N PHE A 24 -1.50 -20.13 -11.28
CA PHE A 24 -2.46 -19.04 -11.23
C PHE A 24 -1.81 -17.70 -10.82
N SER A 25 -2.11 -16.64 -11.58
CA SER A 25 -1.82 -15.26 -11.26
C SER A 25 -3.01 -14.40 -11.64
N LYS A 26 -3.53 -13.62 -10.69
CA LYS A 26 -4.63 -12.67 -10.90
C LYS A 26 -4.30 -11.66 -12.01
N PHE A 27 -3.06 -11.18 -12.06
CA PHE A 27 -2.63 -10.23 -13.10
C PHE A 27 -2.64 -10.84 -14.50
N ARG A 28 -2.20 -12.10 -14.64
CA ARG A 28 -2.28 -12.79 -15.94
C ARG A 28 -3.72 -13.02 -16.37
N GLN A 29 -4.59 -13.35 -15.43
CA GLN A 29 -6.02 -13.52 -15.71
C GLN A 29 -6.66 -12.21 -16.16
N MET A 30 -6.39 -11.11 -15.47
CA MET A 30 -6.89 -9.79 -15.86
C MET A 30 -6.38 -9.38 -17.24
N ALA A 31 -5.09 -9.55 -17.53
CA ALA A 31 -4.51 -9.25 -18.83
C ALA A 31 -5.16 -10.07 -19.96
N ASP A 32 -5.44 -11.37 -19.77
CA ASP A 32 -6.12 -12.21 -20.77
C ASP A 32 -7.58 -11.76 -20.97
N ILE A 33 -8.30 -11.40 -19.92
CA ILE A 33 -9.68 -10.91 -19.99
C ILE A 33 -9.74 -9.59 -20.76
N GLU A 34 -8.91 -8.61 -20.42
CA GLU A 34 -8.87 -7.30 -21.10
C GLU A 34 -8.47 -7.42 -22.57
N PHE A 35 -7.49 -8.25 -22.86
CA PHE A 35 -7.11 -8.53 -24.24
C PHE A 35 -8.29 -9.10 -25.04
N ARG A 36 -9.00 -10.08 -24.51
CA ARG A 36 -10.16 -10.68 -25.22
C ARG A 36 -11.34 -9.74 -25.32
N ALA A 37 -11.55 -8.89 -24.33
CA ALA A 37 -12.58 -7.85 -24.40
C ALA A 37 -12.29 -6.87 -25.56
N SER A 38 -11.03 -6.58 -25.84
CA SER A 38 -10.63 -5.72 -26.96
C SER A 38 -10.67 -6.43 -28.33
N ASP A 39 -10.71 -7.77 -28.35
CA ASP A 39 -10.64 -8.57 -29.59
C ASP A 39 -12.00 -8.73 -30.32
N PHE A 40 -13.11 -8.21 -29.76
CA PHE A 40 -14.45 -8.28 -30.37
C PHE A 40 -14.69 -7.26 -31.49
N GLY A 41 -13.81 -6.28 -31.71
CA GLY A 41 -13.93 -5.29 -32.77
C GLY A 41 -13.48 -5.82 -34.15
N GLY A 42 -14.00 -5.23 -35.24
CA GLY A 42 -13.49 -5.46 -36.58
C GLY A 42 -12.02 -5.02 -36.73
N ASP A 43 -11.33 -5.49 -37.78
CA ASP A 43 -9.88 -5.26 -37.96
C ASP A 43 -9.48 -3.78 -37.98
N GLU A 44 -10.32 -2.88 -38.47
CA GLU A 44 -10.09 -1.42 -38.46
C GLU A 44 -10.19 -0.87 -37.03
N THR A 45 -11.19 -1.31 -36.27
CA THR A 45 -11.36 -0.92 -34.85
C THR A 45 -10.19 -1.43 -34.01
N LYS A 46 -9.73 -2.67 -34.25
CA LYS A 46 -8.54 -3.24 -33.60
C LYS A 46 -7.29 -2.41 -33.89
N GLY A 47 -7.08 -1.98 -35.15
CA GLY A 47 -5.95 -1.12 -35.54
C GLY A 47 -5.93 0.19 -34.74
N ASN A 48 -7.06 0.84 -34.59
CA ASN A 48 -7.21 2.08 -33.85
C ASN A 48 -6.98 1.89 -32.34
N VAL A 49 -7.54 0.83 -31.76
CA VAL A 49 -7.33 0.49 -30.33
C VAL A 49 -5.86 0.18 -30.06
N TYR A 50 -5.20 -0.63 -30.91
CA TYR A 50 -3.78 -0.93 -30.75
C TYR A 50 -2.91 0.32 -30.92
N SER A 51 -3.23 1.19 -31.87
CA SER A 51 -2.50 2.45 -32.05
C SER A 51 -2.61 3.35 -30.83
N SER A 52 -3.82 3.51 -30.29
CA SER A 52 -4.07 4.31 -29.05
C SER A 52 -3.37 3.70 -27.84
N MET A 53 -3.45 2.36 -27.70
CA MET A 53 -2.77 1.64 -26.64
C MET A 53 -1.25 1.80 -26.72
N MET A 54 -0.67 1.63 -27.93
CA MET A 54 0.77 1.80 -28.14
C MET A 54 1.23 3.22 -27.83
N THR A 55 0.43 4.23 -28.16
CA THR A 55 0.72 5.64 -27.82
C THR A 55 0.79 5.83 -26.31
N GLY A 56 -0.14 5.25 -25.55
CA GLY A 56 -0.12 5.28 -24.07
C GLY A 56 1.03 4.48 -23.46
N ILE A 57 1.36 3.33 -24.04
CA ILE A 57 2.43 2.44 -23.52
C ILE A 57 3.83 2.96 -23.90
N ASN A 58 3.99 3.61 -25.05
CA ASN A 58 5.30 4.12 -25.51
C ASN A 58 6.01 4.99 -24.48
N LEU A 59 5.26 5.71 -23.67
CA LEU A 59 5.82 6.49 -22.56
C LEU A 59 6.59 5.58 -21.59
N PHE A 60 5.99 4.44 -21.20
CA PHE A 60 6.57 3.50 -20.24
C PHE A 60 7.68 2.62 -20.85
N LEU A 61 7.76 2.53 -22.17
CA LEU A 61 8.82 1.82 -22.88
C LEU A 61 10.10 2.66 -23.05
N GLN A 62 10.06 3.96 -22.77
CA GLN A 62 11.26 4.80 -22.77
C GLN A 62 12.20 4.38 -21.64
N ASP A 63 13.49 4.23 -21.93
CA ASP A 63 14.50 3.79 -20.97
C ASP A 63 14.52 4.61 -19.68
N ASN A 64 14.32 5.92 -19.78
CA ASN A 64 14.31 6.83 -18.66
C ASN A 64 13.09 6.56 -17.73
N VAL A 65 11.93 6.31 -18.33
CA VAL A 65 10.68 6.02 -17.59
C VAL A 65 10.74 4.61 -17.02
N ALA A 66 11.21 3.63 -17.80
CA ALA A 66 11.42 2.27 -17.33
C ALA A 66 12.36 2.22 -16.12
N LYS A 67 13.43 3.03 -16.10
CA LYS A 67 14.34 3.16 -14.96
C LYS A 67 13.66 3.81 -13.73
N LEU A 68 12.81 4.81 -13.94
CA LEU A 68 12.06 5.48 -12.85
C LEU A 68 11.01 4.54 -12.24
N THR A 69 10.36 3.72 -13.06
CA THR A 69 9.27 2.84 -12.61
C THR A 69 9.74 1.45 -12.19
N SER A 70 10.98 1.06 -12.50
CA SER A 70 11.53 -0.28 -12.20
C SER A 70 11.89 -0.49 -10.71
N LYS A 71 12.05 0.58 -9.95
CA LYS A 71 12.35 0.50 -8.50
C LYS A 71 11.19 1.09 -7.71
N ASN A 72 10.49 0.26 -6.98
CA ASN A 72 9.53 0.73 -5.98
C ASN A 72 10.29 1.18 -4.73
N SER A 73 10.78 2.43 -4.75
CA SER A 73 11.57 3.02 -3.65
C SER A 73 10.72 3.86 -2.70
N ILE A 74 9.44 4.08 -3.03
CA ILE A 74 8.56 4.96 -2.25
C ILE A 74 7.38 4.13 -1.75
N ASP A 75 7.31 3.95 -0.44
CA ASP A 75 6.12 3.41 0.22
C ASP A 75 5.05 4.51 0.30
N LEU A 76 4.07 4.45 -0.63
CA LEU A 76 3.01 5.44 -0.77
C LEU A 76 2.09 5.50 0.45
N GLU A 77 1.83 4.37 1.07
CA GLU A 77 0.96 4.27 2.26
C GLU A 77 1.57 4.97 3.47
N SER A 78 2.90 5.03 3.54
CA SER A 78 3.61 5.65 4.67
C SER A 78 3.49 7.18 4.75
N PHE A 79 2.85 7.83 3.78
CA PHE A 79 2.52 9.25 3.86
C PHE A 79 1.38 9.51 4.83
N GLY A 80 0.28 8.78 4.69
CA GLY A 80 -0.86 8.86 5.61
C GLY A 80 -0.67 8.02 6.86
N PHE A 81 0.04 6.90 6.73
CA PHE A 81 0.23 5.90 7.78
C PHE A 81 1.71 5.60 8.01
N PRO A 82 2.45 6.53 8.63
CA PRO A 82 3.89 6.41 8.83
C PRO A 82 4.26 5.30 9.80
N ARG A 83 3.29 4.81 10.56
CA ARG A 83 3.45 3.70 11.50
C ARG A 83 2.36 2.67 11.20
N ARG A 84 2.75 1.53 10.70
CA ARG A 84 1.84 0.49 10.22
C ARG A 84 2.42 -0.89 10.53
N LEU A 85 1.57 -1.75 11.08
CA LEU A 85 1.83 -3.17 11.26
C LEU A 85 1.07 -3.95 10.19
N SER A 86 1.76 -4.79 9.46
CA SER A 86 1.17 -5.76 8.54
C SER A 86 1.66 -7.15 8.92
N VAL A 87 0.73 -8.06 9.19
CA VAL A 87 1.05 -9.44 9.62
C VAL A 87 0.33 -10.41 8.72
N LYS A 88 1.08 -11.27 8.05
CA LYS A 88 0.50 -12.36 7.27
C LYS A 88 0.31 -13.59 8.14
N LEU A 89 -0.94 -13.96 8.37
CA LEU A 89 -1.26 -15.14 9.15
C LEU A 89 -1.33 -16.36 8.25
N ARG A 90 -0.51 -17.36 8.58
CA ARG A 90 -0.44 -18.62 7.83
C ARG A 90 -1.63 -19.50 8.18
N SER A 91 -2.20 -20.13 7.17
CA SER A 91 -3.22 -21.16 7.39
C SER A 91 -2.58 -22.41 8.02
N SER A 92 -3.33 -23.04 8.89
CA SER A 92 -2.98 -24.41 9.36
C SER A 92 -2.77 -25.36 8.19
N THR A 93 -1.87 -26.33 8.35
CA THR A 93 -1.70 -27.45 7.40
C THR A 93 -2.94 -28.35 7.34
N ASN A 94 -3.83 -28.25 8.31
CA ASN A 94 -5.11 -28.95 8.30
C ASN A 94 -6.05 -28.33 7.25
N ILE A 95 -6.46 -29.13 6.27
CA ILE A 95 -7.34 -28.72 5.16
C ILE A 95 -8.66 -28.13 5.66
N GLN A 96 -9.19 -28.62 6.79
CA GLN A 96 -10.46 -28.11 7.38
C GLN A 96 -10.32 -26.71 7.98
N LEU A 97 -9.08 -26.31 8.37
CA LEU A 97 -8.77 -25.00 8.95
C LEU A 97 -8.12 -24.05 7.93
N LYS A 98 -8.07 -24.43 6.65
CA LYS A 98 -7.50 -23.59 5.60
C LYS A 98 -8.24 -22.25 5.56
N ASN A 99 -7.46 -21.15 5.65
CA ASN A 99 -7.99 -19.78 5.69
C ASN A 99 -8.82 -19.41 6.96
N GLU A 100 -8.55 -20.08 8.06
CA GLU A 100 -9.27 -19.88 9.33
C GLU A 100 -9.28 -18.43 9.83
N PHE A 101 -8.22 -17.65 9.54
CA PHE A 101 -8.10 -16.24 9.97
C PHE A 101 -8.74 -15.24 9.03
N LYS A 102 -9.03 -15.60 7.78
CA LYS A 102 -9.61 -14.66 6.80
C LYS A 102 -10.97 -14.14 7.29
N HIS A 103 -11.15 -12.82 7.14
CA HIS A 103 -12.33 -12.09 7.57
C HIS A 103 -12.64 -12.18 9.08
N LYS A 104 -11.66 -12.57 9.88
CA LYS A 104 -11.76 -12.55 11.34
C LYS A 104 -11.17 -11.27 11.91
N THR A 105 -11.69 -10.86 13.05
CA THR A 105 -11.18 -9.72 13.78
C THR A 105 -10.24 -10.18 14.88
N ALA A 106 -9.15 -9.47 15.06
CA ALA A 106 -8.22 -9.65 16.16
C ALA A 106 -8.12 -8.39 16.99
N LYS A 107 -7.89 -8.58 18.28
CA LYS A 107 -7.57 -7.49 19.20
C LYS A 107 -6.06 -7.30 19.22
N VAL A 108 -5.61 -6.11 18.85
CA VAL A 108 -4.19 -5.74 18.85
C VAL A 108 -3.91 -4.93 20.11
N THR A 109 -2.91 -5.37 20.89
CA THR A 109 -2.41 -4.64 22.06
C THR A 109 -0.91 -4.45 21.89
N ILE A 110 -0.44 -3.21 22.04
CA ILE A 110 0.98 -2.86 22.01
C ILE A 110 1.38 -2.33 23.38
N THR A 111 2.33 -3.00 24.00
CA THR A 111 2.80 -2.71 25.35
C THR A 111 4.29 -2.44 25.34
N GLY A 112 4.73 -1.40 26.01
CA GLY A 112 6.14 -1.03 26.16
C GLY A 112 6.46 -0.43 27.50
N LEU A 113 7.71 0.01 27.67
CA LEU A 113 8.18 0.66 28.90
C LEU A 113 8.17 2.18 28.73
N LYS A 114 7.62 2.87 29.73
CA LYS A 114 7.67 4.33 29.82
C LYS A 114 8.45 4.73 31.07
N LYS A 115 9.46 5.58 30.89
CA LYS A 115 10.26 6.14 31.99
C LYS A 115 9.63 7.44 32.50
N TRP A 116 9.42 7.51 33.82
CA TRP A 116 9.06 8.74 34.53
C TRP A 116 10.13 9.00 35.58
N GLY A 117 11.15 9.81 35.23
CA GLY A 117 12.33 9.98 36.06
C GLY A 117 13.10 8.66 36.24
N LYS A 118 13.23 8.18 37.47
CA LYS A 118 13.89 6.90 37.79
C LYS A 118 12.96 5.70 37.78
N VAL A 119 11.66 5.91 37.57
CA VAL A 119 10.67 4.83 37.58
C VAL A 119 10.34 4.38 36.15
N GLU A 120 10.47 3.09 35.90
CA GLU A 120 10.01 2.45 34.68
C GLU A 120 8.66 1.78 34.94
N LYS A 121 7.70 2.03 34.07
CA LYS A 121 6.37 1.43 34.17
C LYS A 121 5.97 0.82 32.82
N LYS A 122 5.45 -0.41 32.87
CA LYS A 122 4.82 -1.05 31.71
C LYS A 122 3.52 -0.32 31.39
N VAL A 123 3.37 0.10 30.14
CA VAL A 123 2.22 0.90 29.66
C VAL A 123 1.71 0.33 28.35
N ASP A 124 0.40 0.17 28.24
CA ASP A 124 -0.24 -0.15 26.97
C ASP A 124 -0.36 1.12 26.13
N TYR A 125 0.39 1.18 25.04
CA TYR A 125 0.36 2.27 24.05
C TYR A 125 -0.87 2.17 23.17
N VAL A 126 -1.29 0.94 22.85
CA VAL A 126 -2.51 0.66 22.12
C VAL A 126 -3.35 -0.28 22.94
N LYS A 127 -4.52 0.17 23.36
CA LYS A 127 -5.49 -0.64 24.11
C LYS A 127 -6.65 -1.01 23.22
N GLN A 128 -6.98 -2.30 23.19
CA GLN A 128 -8.23 -2.81 22.60
C GLN A 128 -8.48 -2.38 21.15
N ALA A 129 -7.44 -2.09 20.37
CA ALA A 129 -7.61 -1.89 18.94
C ALA A 129 -8.08 -3.18 18.29
N THR A 130 -8.99 -3.05 17.33
CA THR A 130 -9.51 -4.18 16.56
C THR A 130 -9.04 -4.04 15.12
N ALA A 131 -8.42 -5.10 14.58
CA ALA A 131 -8.01 -5.18 13.20
C ALA A 131 -8.70 -6.36 12.51
N LEU A 132 -9.07 -6.17 11.25
CA LEU A 132 -9.68 -7.19 10.40
C LEU A 132 -8.61 -7.85 9.55
N VAL A 133 -8.64 -9.18 9.46
CA VAL A 133 -7.84 -9.94 8.49
C VAL A 133 -8.53 -9.91 7.15
N ASP A 134 -7.83 -9.50 6.11
CA ASP A 134 -8.36 -9.42 4.75
C ASP A 134 -8.55 -10.79 4.06
N GLY A 135 -9.03 -10.76 2.81
CA GLY A 135 -9.22 -11.97 2.00
C GLY A 135 -7.92 -12.67 1.58
N GLU A 136 -6.77 -12.02 1.71
CA GLU A 136 -5.44 -12.57 1.41
C GLU A 136 -4.73 -13.10 2.68
N GLY A 137 -5.31 -12.87 3.86
CA GLY A 137 -4.78 -13.33 5.14
C GLY A 137 -3.85 -12.33 5.84
N TYR A 138 -3.87 -11.06 5.42
CA TYR A 138 -3.12 -10.00 6.09
C TYR A 138 -3.98 -9.30 7.13
N LEU A 139 -3.39 -9.12 8.32
CA LEU A 139 -3.88 -8.21 9.33
C LEU A 139 -3.08 -6.93 9.23
N THR A 140 -3.73 -5.82 8.85
CA THR A 140 -3.10 -4.51 8.77
C THR A 140 -3.68 -3.58 9.83
N TYR A 141 -2.81 -2.93 10.58
CA TYR A 141 -3.19 -2.01 11.64
C TYR A 141 -2.31 -0.75 11.62
N ALA A 142 -2.94 0.42 11.55
CA ALA A 142 -2.25 1.70 11.64
C ALA A 142 -2.02 2.07 13.11
N ILE A 143 -0.79 2.44 13.46
CA ILE A 143 -0.37 2.76 14.82
C ILE A 143 -0.32 4.28 14.96
N GLU A 144 -1.27 4.84 15.69
CA GLU A 144 -1.37 6.29 15.90
C GLU A 144 -0.30 6.83 16.86
N PRO A 145 -0.10 6.26 18.08
CA PRO A 145 0.87 6.78 19.02
C PRO A 145 2.32 6.47 18.62
N LYS A 146 3.25 7.30 19.08
CA LYS A 146 4.68 6.99 19.00
C LYS A 146 5.00 5.84 19.94
N LEU A 147 5.77 4.90 19.45
CA LEU A 147 6.19 3.72 20.21
C LEU A 147 7.55 3.92 20.87
N PRO A 148 7.80 3.31 22.06
CA PRO A 148 9.12 3.30 22.67
C PRO A 148 10.12 2.48 21.86
N ASP A 149 11.36 2.42 22.36
CA ASP A 149 12.43 1.68 21.66
C ASP A 149 12.22 0.16 21.72
N GLN A 150 11.62 -0.32 22.80
CA GLN A 150 11.26 -1.72 22.98
C GLN A 150 9.78 -1.86 23.33
N PHE A 151 9.09 -2.75 22.64
CA PHE A 151 7.66 -3.00 22.87
C PHE A 151 7.28 -4.44 22.47
N THR A 152 6.16 -4.89 23.00
CA THR A 152 5.56 -6.20 22.65
C THR A 152 4.21 -5.96 21.99
N VAL A 153 3.96 -6.67 20.90
CA VAL A 153 2.67 -6.70 20.21
C VAL A 153 1.99 -8.02 20.49
N THR A 154 0.72 -7.94 20.91
CA THR A 154 -0.15 -9.10 21.12
C THR A 154 -1.32 -9.01 20.17
N ILE A 155 -1.54 -10.05 19.38
CA ILE A 155 -2.66 -10.21 18.44
C ILE A 155 -3.53 -11.36 18.97
N ASP A 156 -4.73 -11.02 19.45
CA ASP A 156 -5.63 -11.94 20.14
C ASP A 156 -6.92 -12.14 19.33
N PHE A 157 -7.16 -13.38 18.90
CA PHE A 157 -8.36 -13.76 18.17
C PHE A 157 -9.51 -14.25 19.09
N ASN A 158 -9.32 -14.29 20.41
CA ASN A 158 -10.33 -14.68 21.40
C ASN A 158 -11.44 -13.64 21.57
N HIS A 159 -11.80 -12.93 20.52
CA HIS A 159 -12.78 -11.86 20.59
C HIS A 159 -14.20 -12.38 20.39
N LYS A 160 -15.16 -11.90 21.21
CA LYS A 160 -16.57 -12.31 21.18
C LYS A 160 -17.27 -12.07 19.82
N ASN A 161 -16.73 -11.22 18.96
CA ASN A 161 -17.29 -10.88 17.65
C ASN A 161 -16.92 -11.87 16.52
N ASN A 162 -16.11 -12.88 16.78
CA ASN A 162 -15.73 -13.85 15.75
C ASN A 162 -16.80 -14.93 15.48
N GLY A 163 -17.97 -14.85 16.16
CA GLY A 163 -19.08 -15.79 15.99
C GLY A 163 -18.74 -17.22 16.46
N HIS A 164 -19.53 -18.22 16.03
CA HIS A 164 -19.29 -19.64 16.31
C HIS A 164 -18.23 -20.28 15.40
N SER A 165 -17.36 -19.48 14.80
CA SER A 165 -16.31 -19.99 13.94
C SER A 165 -15.21 -20.65 14.75
N PRO A 166 -14.67 -21.79 14.32
CA PRO A 166 -13.64 -22.54 15.04
C PRO A 166 -12.23 -21.93 14.89
N VAL A 167 -12.11 -20.59 14.88
CA VAL A 167 -10.82 -19.98 15.16
C VAL A 167 -10.53 -20.39 16.58
N ARG A 168 -9.66 -21.38 16.74
CA ARG A 168 -9.14 -21.76 18.05
C ARG A 168 -8.64 -20.49 18.72
N ASN A 169 -8.85 -20.38 20.01
CA ASN A 169 -8.29 -19.36 20.90
C ASN A 169 -6.81 -19.15 20.59
N GLN A 170 -6.47 -18.31 19.63
CA GLN A 170 -5.07 -18.12 19.24
C GLN A 170 -4.63 -16.71 19.57
N VAL A 171 -3.53 -16.66 20.29
CA VAL A 171 -2.85 -15.42 20.66
C VAL A 171 -1.45 -15.47 20.06
N PHE A 172 -1.12 -14.53 19.21
CA PHE A 172 0.21 -14.34 18.67
C PHE A 172 0.90 -13.20 19.38
N GLN A 173 2.19 -13.38 19.69
CA GLN A 173 3.00 -12.34 20.31
C GLN A 173 4.36 -12.24 19.63
N PHE A 174 4.83 -11.03 19.49
CA PHE A 174 6.20 -10.75 19.11
C PHE A 174 6.73 -9.52 19.86
N SER A 175 8.02 -9.49 20.10
CA SER A 175 8.73 -8.31 20.58
C SER A 175 9.34 -7.55 19.40
N ALA A 176 9.44 -6.25 19.54
CA ALA A 176 10.07 -5.37 18.58
C ALA A 176 11.01 -4.40 19.29
N GLU A 177 12.21 -4.21 18.73
CA GLU A 177 13.24 -3.33 19.23
C GLU A 177 13.77 -2.42 18.12
N LYS A 178 13.82 -1.11 18.39
CA LYS A 178 14.36 -0.12 17.45
C LYS A 178 15.88 -0.16 17.49
N VAL A 179 16.50 -0.46 16.36
CA VAL A 179 17.94 -0.43 16.17
C VAL A 179 18.31 0.89 15.50
N TYR A 180 19.25 1.61 16.10
CA TYR A 180 19.71 2.91 15.62
C TYR A 180 21.07 2.78 14.97
N ARG A 181 21.32 3.60 13.94
CA ARG A 181 22.62 3.67 13.27
C ARG A 181 23.71 4.13 14.22
N LYS A 182 24.89 3.57 14.04
CA LYS A 182 26.07 3.90 14.83
C LYS A 182 27.20 4.35 13.91
N ASP A 183 27.95 5.35 14.38
CA ASP A 183 29.24 5.74 13.84
C ASP A 183 30.29 5.46 14.93
N GLY A 184 31.01 4.34 14.79
CA GLY A 184 31.84 3.77 15.87
C GLY A 184 30.99 3.38 17.08
N ASP A 185 31.36 3.89 18.26
CA ASP A 185 30.64 3.64 19.53
C ASP A 185 29.49 4.62 19.78
N SER A 186 29.32 5.65 18.93
CA SER A 186 28.31 6.69 19.11
C SER A 186 27.12 6.48 18.18
N LEU A 187 25.92 6.96 18.62
CA LEU A 187 24.75 6.96 17.76
C LEU A 187 24.87 8.05 16.68
N GLU A 188 24.58 7.69 15.43
CA GLU A 188 24.44 8.64 14.35
C GLU A 188 23.20 9.51 14.55
N LEU A 189 23.37 10.83 14.58
CA LEU A 189 22.30 11.79 14.80
C LEU A 189 21.92 12.47 13.49
N ASP A 190 20.63 12.64 13.30
CA ASP A 190 20.07 13.44 12.22
C ASP A 190 20.52 14.91 12.36
N GLU A 191 21.03 15.50 11.29
CA GLU A 191 21.63 16.85 11.30
C GLU A 191 20.66 17.94 11.79
N TYR A 192 19.37 17.81 11.48
CA TYR A 192 18.35 18.81 11.78
C TYR A 192 17.66 18.56 13.11
N THR A 193 17.24 17.34 13.36
CA THR A 193 16.43 17.01 14.56
C THR A 193 17.28 16.65 15.76
N LYS A 194 18.59 16.39 15.56
CA LYS A 194 19.53 15.93 16.59
C LYS A 194 19.08 14.66 17.32
N LYS A 195 18.25 13.85 16.66
CA LYS A 195 17.77 12.56 17.18
C LYS A 195 18.50 11.40 16.52
N PRO A 196 18.65 10.26 17.21
CA PRO A 196 19.22 9.07 16.62
C PRO A 196 18.49 8.65 15.34
N ILE A 197 19.24 8.24 14.32
CA ILE A 197 18.71 7.78 13.05
C ILE A 197 18.32 6.32 13.22
N LEU A 198 17.02 6.01 13.07
CA LEU A 198 16.52 4.64 13.07
C LEU A 198 17.05 3.92 11.82
N ASP A 199 17.68 2.78 12.02
CA ASP A 199 18.13 1.91 10.94
C ASP A 199 17.04 0.92 10.55
N HIS A 200 16.68 0.06 11.48
CA HIS A 200 15.61 -0.93 11.31
C HIS A 200 14.94 -1.24 12.66
N ILE A 201 13.97 -2.13 12.64
CA ILE A 201 13.32 -2.66 13.82
C ILE A 201 13.52 -4.16 13.82
N ASP A 202 14.19 -4.65 14.85
CA ASP A 202 14.31 -6.09 15.08
C ASP A 202 13.00 -6.65 15.60
N ILE A 203 12.58 -7.76 15.03
CA ILE A 203 11.35 -8.44 15.41
C ILE A 203 11.70 -9.86 15.85
N THR A 204 11.19 -10.28 16.99
CA THR A 204 11.36 -11.63 17.51
C THR A 204 9.99 -12.20 17.89
N VAL A 205 9.58 -13.27 17.22
CA VAL A 205 8.32 -13.96 17.51
C VAL A 205 8.43 -14.71 18.84
N LEU A 206 7.49 -14.42 19.74
CA LEU A 206 7.40 -15.06 21.03
C LEU A 206 6.50 -16.29 20.91
N LYS A 207 7.06 -17.48 21.22
CA LYS A 207 6.27 -18.72 21.23
C LYS A 207 5.27 -18.69 22.37
N THR A 208 3.99 -18.70 22.05
CA THR A 208 2.93 -18.90 23.04
C THR A 208 2.61 -20.38 23.15
N GLN A 209 2.05 -20.80 24.29
CA GLN A 209 1.64 -22.21 24.48
C GLN A 209 0.54 -22.66 23.48
N GLU A 210 -0.14 -21.69 22.89
CA GLU A 210 -1.25 -21.89 21.94
C GLU A 210 -0.78 -21.98 20.47
N ASP A 211 0.40 -21.46 20.15
CA ASP A 211 1.00 -21.57 18.81
C ASP A 211 1.85 -22.82 18.64
N THR A 212 1.19 -23.98 18.64
CA THR A 212 1.87 -25.28 18.44
C THR A 212 2.22 -25.54 16.98
N GLN A 213 1.77 -24.72 16.03
CA GLN A 213 1.88 -24.97 14.59
C GLN A 213 2.81 -23.99 13.84
N ASN A 214 3.50 -23.08 14.52
CA ASN A 214 4.35 -22.03 13.92
C ASN A 214 3.62 -21.24 12.82
N LEU A 215 2.40 -20.81 13.10
CA LEU A 215 1.55 -20.07 12.15
C LEU A 215 2.01 -18.63 11.92
N LEU A 216 2.90 -18.10 12.76
CA LEU A 216 3.54 -16.81 12.64
C LEU A 216 5.06 -16.99 12.64
N GLN A 217 5.72 -16.39 11.65
CA GLN A 217 7.17 -16.30 11.55
C GLN A 217 7.59 -14.83 11.45
N GLU A 218 8.84 -14.53 11.75
CA GLU A 218 9.39 -13.16 11.67
C GLU A 218 9.26 -12.57 10.26
N SER A 219 9.45 -13.40 9.23
CA SER A 219 9.29 -13.01 7.82
C SER A 219 7.85 -12.66 7.41
N ASP A 220 6.86 -13.00 8.24
CA ASP A 220 5.45 -12.69 7.99
C ASP A 220 5.02 -11.34 8.59
N ILE A 221 5.93 -10.66 9.31
CA ILE A 221 5.67 -9.42 10.01
C ILE A 221 6.42 -8.28 9.33
N GLU A 222 5.69 -7.28 8.88
CA GLU A 222 6.22 -6.02 8.39
C GLU A 222 5.78 -4.89 9.31
N LEU A 223 6.74 -4.18 9.89
CA LEU A 223 6.51 -3.04 10.74
C LEU A 223 7.16 -1.79 10.12
N VAL A 224 6.35 -0.98 9.47
CA VAL A 224 6.75 0.34 8.99
C VAL A 224 6.68 1.33 10.13
N TYR A 225 7.76 2.04 10.40
CA TYR A 225 7.83 3.03 11.45
C TYR A 225 8.63 4.26 11.02
N SER A 226 8.00 5.42 11.05
CA SER A 226 8.65 6.69 10.82
C SER A 226 7.99 7.79 11.63
N ASP A 227 8.79 8.62 12.27
CA ASP A 227 8.35 9.84 12.97
C ASP A 227 8.73 11.11 12.22
N LYS A 228 9.35 10.99 11.05
CA LYS A 228 9.78 12.12 10.22
C LYS A 228 8.68 12.53 9.25
N PRO A 229 8.44 13.84 9.06
CA PRO A 229 7.60 14.32 7.97
C PRO A 229 8.25 13.96 6.63
N LYS A 230 7.42 13.68 5.63
CA LYS A 230 7.86 13.37 4.26
C LYS A 230 7.41 14.48 3.33
N VAL A 231 8.29 14.87 2.41
CA VAL A 231 8.00 15.82 1.33
C VAL A 231 8.49 15.20 0.02
N ILE A 232 7.66 15.27 -1.00
CA ILE A 232 8.04 14.89 -2.37
C ILE A 232 7.90 16.13 -3.24
N TYR A 233 8.96 16.43 -3.98
CA TYR A 233 8.95 17.42 -5.05
C TYR A 233 8.88 16.69 -6.38
N LEU A 234 7.77 16.88 -7.11
CA LEU A 234 7.57 16.36 -8.46
C LEU A 234 7.87 17.50 -9.44
N VAL A 235 9.02 17.40 -10.09
CA VAL A 235 9.46 18.44 -11.05
C VAL A 235 9.47 17.83 -12.44
N THR A 236 8.68 18.38 -13.35
CA THR A 236 8.65 18.00 -14.77
C THR A 236 9.32 19.06 -15.62
N PRO A 237 10.18 18.67 -16.57
CA PRO A 237 10.75 19.62 -17.51
C PRO A 237 9.67 20.23 -18.41
N PRO A 238 9.63 21.56 -18.60
CA PRO A 238 8.56 22.21 -19.37
C PRO A 238 8.55 21.83 -20.87
N ASN A 239 9.67 21.33 -21.37
CA ASN A 239 9.82 20.88 -22.76
C ASN A 239 9.50 19.38 -22.95
N ARG A 240 9.04 18.68 -21.90
CA ARG A 240 8.72 17.25 -21.91
C ARG A 240 7.41 16.98 -21.20
N THR A 241 6.32 17.43 -21.82
CA THR A 241 4.96 17.29 -21.26
C THR A 241 4.49 15.84 -21.15
N GLU A 242 5.15 14.91 -21.84
CA GLU A 242 4.87 13.47 -21.73
C GLU A 242 5.04 12.94 -20.30
N TYR A 243 5.92 13.52 -19.47
CA TYR A 243 6.10 13.11 -18.08
C TYR A 243 4.93 13.53 -17.17
N ASN A 244 4.11 14.47 -17.58
CA ASN A 244 2.96 14.90 -16.79
C ASN A 244 1.96 13.76 -16.55
N GLY A 245 1.85 12.81 -17.49
CA GLY A 245 1.03 11.60 -17.34
C GLY A 245 1.51 10.71 -16.19
N ILE A 246 2.83 10.61 -15.98
CA ILE A 246 3.41 9.84 -14.85
C ILE A 246 3.10 10.53 -13.52
N VAL A 247 3.16 11.86 -13.48
CA VAL A 247 2.81 12.64 -12.28
C VAL A 247 1.35 12.44 -11.91
N SER A 248 0.43 12.52 -12.90
CA SER A 248 -1.01 12.29 -12.68
C SER A 248 -1.26 10.87 -12.14
N LEU A 249 -0.61 9.86 -12.70
CA LEU A 249 -0.71 8.47 -12.23
C LEU A 249 -0.15 8.30 -10.81
N PHE A 250 0.99 8.93 -10.50
CA PHE A 250 1.57 8.90 -9.16
C PHE A 250 0.63 9.52 -8.13
N LEU A 251 0.03 10.67 -8.43
CA LEU A 251 -0.91 11.36 -7.54
C LEU A 251 -2.17 10.52 -7.31
N ASP A 252 -2.67 9.86 -8.37
CA ASP A 252 -3.80 8.94 -8.27
C ASP A 252 -3.48 7.74 -7.37
N GLN A 253 -2.33 7.10 -7.57
CA GLN A 253 -1.89 5.96 -6.76
C GLN A 253 -1.64 6.36 -5.29
N LEU A 254 -1.03 7.53 -5.05
CA LEU A 254 -0.81 8.04 -3.69
C LEU A 254 -2.14 8.23 -2.95
N TYR A 255 -3.13 8.81 -3.62
CA TYR A 255 -4.47 8.95 -3.05
C TYR A 255 -5.09 7.59 -2.76
N ASN A 256 -5.16 6.69 -3.76
CA ASN A 256 -5.85 5.41 -3.65
C ASN A 256 -5.24 4.52 -2.55
N ALA A 257 -3.90 4.43 -2.47
CA ALA A 257 -3.21 3.66 -1.44
C ALA A 257 -3.58 4.13 -0.02
N ASN A 258 -3.59 5.45 0.21
CA ASN A 258 -3.94 6.00 1.51
C ASN A 258 -5.45 5.97 1.80
N TYR A 259 -6.28 6.09 0.76
CA TYR A 259 -7.73 5.99 0.88
C TYR A 259 -8.16 4.59 1.34
N GLU A 260 -7.64 3.54 0.71
CA GLU A 260 -7.93 2.14 1.05
C GLU A 260 -7.54 1.82 2.52
N LEU A 261 -6.36 2.26 2.93
CA LEU A 261 -5.95 2.12 4.32
C LEU A 261 -6.80 2.95 5.29
N ALA A 262 -7.22 4.15 4.91
CA ALA A 262 -8.10 4.96 5.73
C ALA A 262 -9.45 4.29 5.96
N LEU A 263 -10.02 3.61 4.96
CA LEU A 263 -11.28 2.88 5.11
C LEU A 263 -11.20 1.79 6.19
N THR A 264 -10.07 1.09 6.26
CA THR A 264 -9.86 -0.01 7.22
C THR A 264 -9.41 0.48 8.60
N ASN A 265 -8.83 1.69 8.68
CA ASN A 265 -8.21 2.25 9.88
C ASN A 265 -8.91 3.51 10.40
N GLY A 266 -10.21 3.44 10.65
CA GLY A 266 -10.97 4.52 11.27
C GLY A 266 -11.37 5.63 10.30
N ARG A 267 -11.26 5.40 9.00
CA ARG A 267 -11.63 6.29 7.88
C ARG A 267 -10.84 7.59 7.81
N LYS A 268 -9.63 7.63 8.38
CA LYS A 268 -8.80 8.83 8.40
C LYS A 268 -7.31 8.49 8.44
N CYS A 269 -6.50 9.18 7.64
CA CYS A 269 -5.05 9.09 7.73
C CYS A 269 -4.54 9.66 9.07
N ILE A 270 -3.52 9.03 9.65
CA ILE A 270 -2.84 9.49 10.87
C ILE A 270 -2.17 10.84 10.59
N ASN A 271 -1.37 10.90 9.52
CA ASN A 271 -0.76 12.14 9.07
C ASN A 271 -1.65 12.80 8.00
N ARG A 272 -1.66 14.13 8.01
CA ARG A 272 -2.29 14.90 6.96
C ARG A 272 -1.44 14.85 5.69
N ILE A 273 -2.06 14.49 4.57
CA ILE A 273 -1.45 14.55 3.25
C ILE A 273 -1.89 15.85 2.60
N LEU A 274 -0.92 16.66 2.17
CA LEU A 274 -1.16 17.92 1.46
C LEU A 274 -0.65 17.77 0.03
N HIS A 275 -1.55 17.82 -0.94
CA HIS A 275 -1.21 17.95 -2.34
C HIS A 275 -1.19 19.42 -2.71
N ILE A 276 -0.02 19.95 -3.01
CA ILE A 276 0.16 21.33 -3.49
C ILE A 276 0.47 21.21 -4.97
N LEU A 277 -0.53 21.50 -5.81
CA LEU A 277 -0.45 21.33 -7.25
C LEU A 277 -0.38 22.72 -7.91
N ASP A 278 0.84 23.15 -8.15
CA ASP A 278 1.11 24.35 -8.93
C ASP A 278 0.86 24.07 -10.42
N GLU A 279 0.29 25.02 -11.14
CA GLU A 279 -0.09 24.85 -12.53
C GLU A 279 -0.95 23.59 -12.80
N PHE A 280 -1.94 23.35 -11.93
CA PHE A 280 -2.78 22.16 -11.96
C PHE A 280 -3.39 21.83 -13.33
N THR A 281 -3.70 22.86 -14.11
CA THR A 281 -4.30 22.73 -15.44
C THR A 281 -3.31 22.34 -16.55
N ASN A 282 -2.01 22.33 -16.28
CA ASN A 282 -0.98 21.91 -17.24
C ASN A 282 -0.72 20.41 -17.23
N MET A 283 -1.37 19.68 -16.31
CA MET A 283 -1.28 18.22 -16.22
C MET A 283 -2.49 17.56 -16.89
N PRO A 284 -2.33 16.31 -17.40
CA PRO A 284 -3.48 15.48 -17.77
C PRO A 284 -4.43 15.31 -16.61
N ALA A 285 -5.72 15.14 -16.91
CA ALA A 285 -6.73 14.96 -15.87
C ALA A 285 -6.36 13.81 -14.91
N ILE A 286 -6.40 14.10 -13.61
CA ILE A 286 -6.31 13.07 -12.57
C ILE A 286 -7.69 12.41 -12.47
N PRO A 287 -7.77 11.07 -12.58
CA PRO A 287 -9.06 10.37 -12.53
C PRO A 287 -9.86 10.71 -11.26
N HIS A 288 -11.16 10.98 -11.41
CA HIS A 288 -12.09 11.23 -10.30
C HIS A 288 -11.64 12.35 -9.34
N MET A 289 -11.04 13.41 -9.87
CA MET A 289 -10.47 14.49 -9.05
C MET A 289 -11.54 15.23 -8.24
N ASP A 290 -12.73 15.43 -8.78
CA ASP A 290 -13.90 15.96 -8.11
C ASP A 290 -14.26 15.19 -6.85
N THR A 291 -14.30 13.87 -6.95
CA THR A 291 -14.55 12.94 -5.85
C THR A 291 -13.42 12.99 -4.83
N LYS A 292 -12.16 13.00 -5.28
CA LYS A 292 -10.98 13.05 -4.41
C LYS A 292 -10.94 14.31 -3.56
N ILE A 293 -11.28 15.46 -4.15
CA ILE A 293 -11.35 16.73 -3.41
C ILE A 293 -12.48 16.69 -2.38
N SER A 294 -13.68 16.23 -2.80
CA SER A 294 -14.86 16.22 -1.95
C SER A 294 -14.74 15.29 -0.76
N ILE A 295 -14.20 14.10 -0.95
CA ILE A 295 -14.11 13.07 0.10
C ILE A 295 -12.79 13.20 0.87
N GLY A 296 -11.71 13.60 0.23
CA GLY A 296 -10.35 13.59 0.77
C GLY A 296 -10.21 14.38 2.08
N LEU A 297 -10.91 15.49 2.22
CA LEU A 297 -10.91 16.31 3.44
C LEU A 297 -11.31 15.48 4.68
N GLY A 298 -12.35 14.67 4.55
CA GLY A 298 -12.81 13.78 5.63
C GLY A 298 -11.76 12.73 6.05
N GLN A 299 -10.87 12.39 5.12
CA GLN A 299 -9.82 11.39 5.30
C GLN A 299 -8.44 11.99 5.62
N ASN A 300 -8.39 13.30 5.88
CA ASN A 300 -7.14 14.02 6.14
C ASN A 300 -6.22 14.13 4.93
N ILE A 301 -6.80 14.13 3.71
CA ILE A 301 -6.11 14.34 2.43
C ILE A 301 -6.63 15.64 1.83
N LEU A 302 -5.77 16.62 1.65
CA LEU A 302 -6.13 17.97 1.21
C LEU A 302 -5.42 18.31 -0.11
N TYR A 303 -6.12 19.15 -0.90
CA TYR A 303 -5.62 19.64 -2.15
C TYR A 303 -5.58 21.17 -2.16
N TYR A 304 -4.45 21.73 -2.56
CA TYR A 304 -4.27 23.13 -2.90
C TYR A 304 -3.98 23.20 -4.39
N LEU A 305 -4.93 23.73 -5.15
CA LEU A 305 -4.88 23.78 -6.60
C LEU A 305 -4.64 25.21 -7.05
N TRP A 306 -3.58 25.42 -7.81
CA TRP A 306 -3.28 26.69 -8.42
C TRP A 306 -3.59 26.62 -9.90
N ILE A 307 -4.50 27.49 -10.36
CA ILE A 307 -4.96 27.56 -11.74
C ILE A 307 -4.68 28.93 -12.29
N GLN A 308 -4.28 29.02 -13.55
CA GLN A 308 -4.04 30.32 -14.21
C GLN A 308 -5.36 30.95 -14.69
N ASN A 309 -6.25 30.17 -15.26
CA ASN A 309 -7.58 30.57 -15.66
C ASN A 309 -8.57 29.40 -15.67
N LEU A 310 -9.87 29.74 -15.66
CA LEU A 310 -10.94 28.73 -15.64
C LEU A 310 -11.11 28.00 -16.97
N GLU A 311 -10.79 28.67 -18.09
CA GLU A 311 -10.93 28.07 -19.43
C GLU A 311 -10.00 26.83 -19.57
N GLN A 312 -8.77 26.93 -19.09
CA GLN A 312 -7.85 25.80 -19.07
C GLN A 312 -8.39 24.66 -18.18
N LEU A 313 -9.00 24.98 -17.04
CA LEU A 313 -9.62 23.97 -16.18
C LEU A 313 -10.75 23.24 -16.91
N TYR A 314 -11.61 23.98 -17.61
CA TYR A 314 -12.71 23.40 -18.41
C TYR A 314 -12.20 22.51 -19.55
N ASN A 315 -11.09 22.90 -20.19
CA ASN A 315 -10.47 22.09 -21.26
C ASN A 315 -9.95 20.76 -20.77
N VAL A 316 -9.48 20.67 -19.52
CA VAL A 316 -8.92 19.45 -18.92
C VAL A 316 -9.99 18.59 -18.24
N TYR A 317 -10.93 19.20 -17.52
CA TYR A 317 -11.90 18.50 -16.66
C TYR A 317 -13.36 18.60 -17.14
N GLY A 318 -13.63 19.39 -18.17
CA GLY A 318 -14.98 19.62 -18.69
C GLY A 318 -15.74 20.75 -18.00
N GLN A 319 -16.89 21.11 -18.56
CA GLN A 319 -17.77 22.17 -18.07
C GLN A 319 -19.00 21.66 -17.32
N ASN A 320 -18.93 20.54 -16.65
CA ASN A 320 -20.11 19.99 -15.94
C ASN A 320 -20.28 20.56 -14.55
#